data_cd0e8a02d986e8ca124bfdf4d1aaaa2c
#
_entry.id   cd0e8a02d986e8ca124bfdf4d1aaaa2c
#
_cell.length_a   1.000
_cell.length_b   1.000
_cell.length_c   1.000
_cell.angle_alpha   90.00
_cell.angle_beta   90.00
_cell.angle_gamma   90.00
#
_symmetry.space_group_name_H-M   'P 1'
#
loop_
_entity.id
_entity.type
_entity.pdbx_description
1 polymer ?
#
loop_
_entity_poly.entity_id
_entity_poly.type
_entity_poly.pdbx_seq_one_letter_code
_entity_poly.pdbx_strand_id
1 'polypeptide(L)'
;MDSSSPIIYVVEPYGGSIRRHNSALPLIYWDDAAVTRGDGVFETLLIRDGHPANLQRHLDRFRASARLLELPEPNGEDWIAATREAVTEWSQRSEEDAKCVWT
;
A
#
# COMPACT_ATOMS: atom_id res chain seq x y z
N MET A 1 1.43 14.77 -16.07
CA MET A 1 1.89 14.08 -14.85
C MET A 1 3.11 13.26 -15.20
N ASP A 2 4.15 13.37 -14.38
CA ASP A 2 5.37 12.62 -14.59
C ASP A 2 5.12 11.12 -14.43
N SER A 3 5.54 10.32 -15.43
CA SER A 3 5.36 8.86 -15.38
C SER A 3 6.20 8.18 -14.29
N SER A 4 7.19 8.90 -13.72
CA SER A 4 8.01 8.41 -12.61
C SER A 4 7.44 8.74 -11.24
N SER A 5 6.35 9.52 -11.16
CA SER A 5 5.73 9.87 -9.88
C SER A 5 5.15 8.63 -9.21
N PRO A 6 5.37 8.48 -7.89
CA PRO A 6 4.76 7.37 -7.16
C PRO A 6 3.23 7.40 -7.23
N ILE A 7 2.64 6.24 -7.26
CA ILE A 7 1.19 6.09 -7.14
C ILE A 7 0.91 5.72 -5.69
N ILE A 8 0.13 6.53 -5.00
CA ILE A 8 -0.14 6.35 -3.57
C ILE A 8 -1.65 6.24 -3.34
N TYR A 9 -2.04 5.20 -2.64
CA TYR A 9 -3.42 5.02 -2.16
C TYR A 9 -3.41 4.95 -0.65
N VAL A 10 -4.39 5.57 -0.04
CA VAL A 10 -4.61 5.50 1.41
C VAL A 10 -5.79 4.58 1.66
N VAL A 11 -5.58 3.59 2.52
CA VAL A 11 -6.62 2.68 2.97
C VAL A 11 -7.00 3.08 4.39
N GLU A 12 -8.22 3.56 4.57
CA GLU A 12 -8.68 4.00 5.89
C GLU A 12 -8.85 2.79 6.82
N PRO A 13 -8.40 2.88 8.06
CA PRO A 13 -8.58 1.81 9.02
C PRO A 13 -10.01 1.62 9.41
N TYR A 14 -10.61 0.85 9.94
CA TYR A 14 -11.99 0.76 10.46
C TYR A 14 -13.09 0.84 9.40
N GLY A 15 -12.80 0.33 8.21
CA GLY A 15 -13.83 0.17 7.18
C GLY A 15 -14.18 1.44 6.44
N GLY A 16 -13.25 2.35 6.35
CA GLY A 16 -13.41 3.54 5.52
C GLY A 16 -13.23 3.22 4.05
N SER A 17 -13.03 4.26 3.27
CA SER A 17 -12.81 4.14 1.84
C SER A 17 -11.32 4.03 1.53
N ILE A 18 -11.03 3.60 0.31
CA ILE A 18 -9.71 3.76 -0.27
C ILE A 18 -9.73 5.07 -1.07
N ARG A 19 -8.61 5.80 -1.09
CA ARG A 19 -8.54 7.05 -1.84
C ARG A 19 -7.16 7.26 -2.44
N ARG A 20 -7.15 7.83 -3.62
CA ARG A 20 -5.92 8.20 -4.32
C ARG A 20 -5.31 9.42 -3.63
N HIS A 21 -4.03 9.35 -3.29
CA HIS A 21 -3.31 10.46 -2.69
C HIS A 21 -2.38 11.12 -3.71
N ASN A 22 -2.32 12.46 -3.68
CA ASN A 22 -1.40 13.21 -4.52
C ASN A 22 0.02 13.08 -3.96
N SER A 23 0.92 12.44 -4.72
CA SER A 23 2.29 12.16 -4.27
C SER A 23 3.13 13.43 -4.03
N ALA A 24 2.66 14.60 -4.51
CA ALA A 24 3.34 15.87 -4.26
C ALA A 24 3.01 16.46 -2.89
N LEU A 25 2.02 15.91 -2.17
CA LEU A 25 1.59 16.41 -0.87
C LEU A 25 2.09 15.52 0.26
N PRO A 26 2.33 16.08 1.45
CA PRO A 26 2.67 15.28 2.62
C PRO A 26 1.56 14.31 2.98
N LEU A 27 1.90 13.13 3.41
CA LEU A 27 0.97 12.10 3.82
C LEU A 27 1.00 11.84 5.32
N ILE A 28 2.16 11.94 5.94
CA ILE A 28 2.40 11.60 7.34
C ILE A 28 2.92 12.83 8.06
N TYR A 29 2.39 13.10 9.26
CA TYR A 29 2.88 14.18 10.10
C TYR A 29 4.22 13.80 10.72
N TRP A 30 5.08 14.79 10.97
CA TRP A 30 6.43 14.55 11.51
C TRP A 30 6.41 13.90 12.90
N ASP A 31 5.34 14.09 13.66
CA ASP A 31 5.19 13.52 15.01
C ASP A 31 4.41 12.19 15.02
N ASP A 32 4.15 11.61 13.85
CA ASP A 32 3.49 10.31 13.76
C ASP A 32 4.39 9.23 14.37
N ALA A 33 3.80 8.36 15.19
CA ALA A 33 4.54 7.33 15.91
C ALA A 33 5.25 6.34 14.95
N ALA A 34 4.65 6.05 13.81
CA ALA A 34 5.27 5.16 12.82
C ALA A 34 6.54 5.77 12.23
N VAL A 35 6.62 7.11 12.14
CA VAL A 35 7.80 7.81 11.65
C VAL A 35 8.84 7.96 12.76
N THR A 36 8.42 8.40 13.96
CA THR A 36 9.33 8.76 15.04
C THR A 36 9.82 7.56 15.84
N ARG A 37 9.03 6.48 15.92
CA ARG A 37 9.35 5.29 16.72
C ARG A 37 9.56 4.03 15.89
N GLY A 38 9.24 4.07 14.61
CA GLY A 38 9.29 2.87 13.76
C GLY A 38 8.18 1.87 14.10
N ASP A 39 7.07 2.31 14.68
CA ASP A 39 5.96 1.45 15.11
C ASP A 39 5.01 1.11 13.95
N GLY A 40 5.56 0.70 12.83
CA GLY A 40 4.78 0.34 11.67
C GLY A 40 5.15 -1.02 11.14
N VAL A 41 4.32 -1.52 10.23
CA VAL A 41 4.61 -2.76 9.50
C VAL A 41 4.57 -2.47 8.01
N PHE A 42 5.30 -3.27 7.22
CA PHE A 42 5.26 -3.11 5.78
C PHE A 42 5.46 -4.47 5.09
N GLU A 43 4.98 -4.54 3.86
CA GLU A 43 5.21 -5.63 2.93
C GLU A 43 5.57 -5.04 1.57
N THR A 44 6.42 -5.72 0.83
CA THR A 44 6.81 -5.29 -0.51
C THR A 44 6.43 -6.37 -1.50
N LEU A 45 5.61 -5.99 -2.49
CA LEU A 45 5.12 -6.88 -3.52
C LEU A 45 5.76 -6.55 -4.85
N LEU A 46 6.08 -7.57 -5.63
CA LEU A 46 6.51 -7.40 -7.01
C LEU A 46 5.29 -7.32 -7.91
N ILE A 47 5.24 -6.31 -8.76
CA ILE A 47 4.22 -6.18 -9.80
C ILE A 47 4.86 -6.55 -11.12
N ARG A 48 4.40 -7.63 -11.73
CA ARG A 48 4.92 -8.13 -13.00
C ARG A 48 3.77 -8.46 -13.93
N ASP A 49 3.88 -7.99 -15.17
CA ASP A 49 2.85 -8.20 -16.20
C ASP A 49 1.46 -7.77 -15.74
N GLY A 50 1.39 -6.66 -14.97
CA GLY A 50 0.11 -6.14 -14.46
C GLY A 50 -0.49 -6.94 -13.32
N HIS A 51 0.30 -7.79 -12.67
CA HIS A 51 -0.19 -8.63 -11.57
C HIS A 51 0.71 -8.56 -10.35
N PRO A 52 0.13 -8.40 -9.15
CA PRO A 52 0.91 -8.52 -7.91
C PRO A 52 1.24 -9.97 -7.62
N ALA A 53 2.52 -10.25 -7.37
CA ALA A 53 2.99 -11.59 -7.09
C ALA A 53 2.68 -11.98 -5.64
N ASN A 54 2.18 -13.20 -5.44
CA ASN A 54 1.94 -13.77 -4.10
C ASN A 54 1.05 -12.90 -3.22
N LEU A 55 0.02 -12.32 -3.79
CA LEU A 55 -0.84 -11.34 -3.11
C LEU A 55 -1.39 -11.86 -1.78
N GLN A 56 -1.95 -13.07 -1.77
CA GLN A 56 -2.54 -13.63 -0.55
C GLN A 56 -1.50 -13.88 0.53
N ARG A 57 -0.32 -14.37 0.15
CA ARG A 57 0.76 -14.61 1.11
C ARG A 57 1.21 -13.31 1.78
N HIS A 58 1.36 -12.24 0.99
CA HIS A 58 1.71 -10.93 1.54
C HIS A 58 0.62 -10.39 2.45
N LEU A 59 -0.64 -10.57 2.06
CA LEU A 59 -1.76 -10.13 2.90
C LEU A 59 -1.76 -10.85 4.25
N ASP A 60 -1.57 -12.18 4.24
CA ASP A 60 -1.54 -12.97 5.47
C ASP A 60 -0.40 -12.52 6.39
N ARG A 61 0.77 -12.24 5.84
CA ARG A 61 1.92 -11.76 6.60
C ARG A 61 1.68 -10.34 7.14
N PHE A 62 1.11 -9.49 6.33
CA PHE A 62 0.80 -8.10 6.72
C PHE A 62 -0.18 -8.08 7.90
N ARG A 63 -1.22 -8.89 7.82
CA ARG A 63 -2.21 -9.02 8.90
C ARG A 63 -1.59 -9.59 10.17
N ALA A 64 -0.74 -10.61 10.04
CA ALA A 64 -0.05 -11.21 11.18
C ALA A 64 0.90 -10.19 11.85
N SER A 65 1.63 -9.40 11.07
CA SER A 65 2.52 -8.37 11.60
C SER A 65 1.75 -7.25 12.31
N ALA A 66 0.63 -6.84 11.75
CA ALA A 66 -0.23 -5.84 12.39
C ALA A 66 -0.74 -6.34 13.75
N ARG A 67 -1.17 -7.59 13.80
CA ARG A 67 -1.64 -8.22 15.02
C ARG A 67 -0.56 -8.29 16.09
N LEU A 68 0.66 -8.63 15.67
CA LEU A 68 1.80 -8.73 16.57
C LEU A 68 2.15 -7.39 17.24
N LEU A 69 1.98 -6.28 16.52
CA LEU A 69 2.22 -4.94 17.02
C LEU A 69 0.97 -4.27 17.59
N GLU A 70 -0.12 -5.02 17.73
CA GLU A 70 -1.39 -4.51 18.26
C GLU A 70 -1.93 -3.32 17.47
N LEU A 71 -1.67 -3.30 16.16
CA LEU A 71 -2.21 -2.31 15.24
C LEU A 71 -3.58 -2.76 14.73
N PRO A 72 -4.41 -1.84 14.21
CA PRO A 72 -5.66 -2.23 13.58
C PRO A 72 -5.41 -3.28 12.49
N GLU A 73 -6.20 -4.35 12.50
CA GLU A 73 -6.05 -5.40 11.51
C GLU A 73 -6.49 -4.89 10.14
N PRO A 74 -5.64 -5.03 9.11
CA PRO A 74 -5.99 -4.58 7.77
C PRO A 74 -7.22 -5.32 7.23
N ASN A 75 -8.14 -4.57 6.61
CA ASN A 75 -9.25 -5.17 5.87
C ASN A 75 -8.70 -5.67 4.54
N GLY A 76 -8.70 -7.00 4.36
CA GLY A 76 -8.09 -7.60 3.17
C GLY A 76 -8.72 -7.16 1.87
N GLU A 77 -10.04 -7.00 1.82
CA GLU A 77 -10.74 -6.57 0.61
C GLU A 77 -10.31 -5.17 0.18
N ASP A 78 -10.18 -4.25 1.14
CA ASP A 78 -9.79 -2.88 0.87
C ASP A 78 -8.33 -2.81 0.37
N TRP A 79 -7.43 -3.56 1.00
CA TRP A 79 -6.03 -3.59 0.59
C TRP A 79 -5.86 -4.20 -0.80
N ILE A 80 -6.61 -5.25 -1.11
CA ILE A 80 -6.60 -5.84 -2.44
C ILE A 80 -7.17 -4.87 -3.47
N ALA A 81 -8.29 -4.20 -3.16
CA ALA A 81 -8.91 -3.24 -4.07
C ALA A 81 -7.97 -2.07 -4.37
N ALA A 82 -7.35 -1.49 -3.34
CA ALA A 82 -6.40 -0.40 -3.51
C ALA A 82 -5.19 -0.83 -4.35
N THR A 83 -4.67 -2.03 -4.11
CA THR A 83 -3.56 -2.58 -4.88
C THR A 83 -3.93 -2.74 -6.35
N ARG A 84 -5.11 -3.25 -6.64
CA ARG A 84 -5.58 -3.42 -8.01
C ARG A 84 -5.75 -2.09 -8.74
N GLU A 85 -6.26 -1.08 -8.06
CA GLU A 85 -6.38 0.25 -8.64
C GLU A 85 -5.01 0.85 -8.94
N ALA A 86 -4.06 0.72 -8.01
CA ALA A 86 -2.71 1.20 -8.21
C ALA A 86 -2.01 0.47 -9.38
N VAL A 87 -2.18 -0.83 -9.47
CA VAL A 87 -1.61 -1.65 -10.56
C VAL A 87 -2.22 -1.25 -11.91
N THR A 88 -3.54 -1.02 -11.95
CA THR A 88 -4.21 -0.57 -13.16
C THR A 88 -3.65 0.77 -13.63
N GLU A 89 -3.48 1.72 -12.71
CA GLU A 89 -2.90 3.02 -13.04
C GLU A 89 -1.46 2.89 -13.54
N TRP A 90 -0.65 2.07 -12.89
CA TRP A 90 0.73 1.83 -13.32
C TRP A 90 0.77 1.20 -14.72
N SER A 91 -0.07 0.22 -14.98
CA SER A 91 -0.12 -0.47 -16.28
C SER A 91 -0.50 0.46 -17.42
N GLN A 92 -1.20 1.54 -17.16
CA GLN A 92 -1.52 2.56 -18.17
C GLN A 92 -0.32 3.44 -18.49
N ARG A 93 0.71 3.47 -17.61
CA ARG A 93 1.91 4.29 -17.81
C ARG A 93 3.07 3.48 -18.36
N SER A 94 3.19 2.21 -18.00
CA SER A 94 4.39 1.43 -18.22
C SER A 94 4.09 -0.06 -18.25
N GLU A 95 4.90 -0.81 -19.02
CA GLU A 95 4.88 -2.27 -19.03
C GLU A 95 5.99 -2.84 -18.14
N GLU A 96 6.77 -1.99 -17.50
CA GLU A 96 7.87 -2.41 -16.64
C GLU A 96 7.37 -3.01 -15.34
N ASP A 97 8.19 -3.87 -14.74
CA ASP A 97 7.96 -4.36 -13.41
C ASP A 97 8.01 -3.20 -12.42
N ALA A 98 7.25 -3.32 -11.35
CA ALA A 98 7.18 -2.30 -10.33
C ALA A 98 7.23 -2.92 -8.94
N LYS A 99 7.56 -2.10 -7.96
CA LYS A 99 7.52 -2.47 -6.56
C LYS A 99 6.33 -1.77 -5.92
N CYS A 100 5.51 -2.54 -5.22
CA CYS A 100 4.38 -2.02 -4.44
C CYS A 100 4.68 -2.22 -2.96
N VAL A 101 4.62 -1.15 -2.18
CA VAL A 101 4.87 -1.22 -0.74
C VAL A 101 3.57 -0.96 0.00
N TRP A 102 3.22 -1.87 0.88
CA TRP A 102 2.15 -1.70 1.85
C TRP A 102 2.76 -1.26 3.18
N THR A 103 2.21 -0.25 3.77
CA THR A 103 2.72 0.26 5.03
C THR A 103 1.61 0.91 5.87
#